data_a5364c756092a5e68f826f6184ce05a1
#
_entry.id   a5364c756092a5e68f826f6184ce05a1
#
_cell.length_a   1.000
_cell.length_b   1.000
_cell.length_c   1.000
_cell.angle_alpha   90.00
_cell.angle_beta   90.00
_cell.angle_gamma   90.00
#
_symmetry.space_group_name_H-M   'P 1'
#
loop_
_entity.id
_entity.type
_entity.pdbx_description
1 polymer ?
#
loop_
_entity_poly.entity_id
_entity_poly.type
_entity_poly.pdbx_seq_one_letter_code
_entity_poly.pdbx_strand_id
1 'polypeptide(L)'
;LNAPQATPTLPDAQTVIEVQHYTDRLFSFKVTRPRTLRFRSGEFVMIGLLKEDGKPLLRAYSIASPAWDDELEFYSIKVQDGPLTSKLQHIKKGDQIILRPKPVGTLVHDALLPGKRIWLFATGTGIAPFASILREPQTYEDYEQIILTHTCREKNELAYGENLIQEIQNGGLMSELVGEDSLKKLIYYPTTTRDPSNQMGRITDLLKSGKLLKDLGIEGISEQTDRAMVCGSLGLNTDLKKILEGFGLKEGANSEPAHYVVEKAFVG
;
A
#
# COMPACT_ATOMS: atom_id res chain seq x y z
N LEU A 1 -1.07 -13.83 -50.33
CA LEU A 1 -0.35 -13.15 -49.22
C LEU A 1 -1.41 -12.69 -48.22
N ASN A 2 -1.71 -13.54 -47.22
CA ASN A 2 -2.61 -13.19 -46.15
C ASN A 2 -1.87 -12.20 -45.24
N ALA A 3 -2.41 -11.00 -45.07
CA ALA A 3 -1.97 -10.06 -44.02
C ALA A 3 -2.11 -10.74 -42.67
N PRO A 4 -1.15 -10.55 -41.76
CA PRO A 4 -1.28 -11.10 -40.41
C PRO A 4 -2.54 -10.51 -39.78
N GLN A 5 -3.47 -11.36 -39.36
CA GLN A 5 -4.63 -10.97 -38.60
C GLN A 5 -4.10 -10.36 -37.28
N ALA A 6 -4.36 -9.07 -37.10
CA ALA A 6 -4.04 -8.40 -35.86
C ALA A 6 -4.76 -9.15 -34.72
N THR A 7 -4.00 -9.64 -33.76
CA THR A 7 -4.56 -10.23 -32.54
C THR A 7 -5.50 -9.21 -31.90
N PRO A 8 -6.75 -9.58 -31.57
CA PRO A 8 -7.67 -8.63 -30.97
C PRO A 8 -7.02 -8.03 -29.71
N THR A 9 -6.88 -6.73 -29.69
CA THR A 9 -6.34 -6.03 -28.51
C THR A 9 -7.36 -6.15 -27.38
N LEU A 10 -6.94 -6.74 -26.25
CA LEU A 10 -7.78 -6.83 -25.07
C LEU A 10 -8.12 -5.41 -24.59
N PRO A 11 -9.42 -5.06 -24.41
CA PRO A 11 -9.79 -3.73 -23.91
C PRO A 11 -9.12 -3.45 -22.55
N ASP A 12 -8.62 -2.24 -22.38
CA ASP A 12 -7.92 -1.79 -21.17
C ASP A 12 -6.69 -2.68 -20.81
N ALA A 13 -6.05 -3.26 -21.80
CA ALA A 13 -4.87 -4.09 -21.59
C ALA A 13 -3.64 -3.25 -21.28
N GLN A 14 -2.90 -3.68 -20.24
CA GLN A 14 -1.57 -3.17 -19.93
C GLN A 14 -0.58 -4.33 -19.92
N THR A 15 0.66 -4.04 -20.29
CA THR A 15 1.71 -5.06 -20.42
C THR A 15 2.51 -5.17 -19.12
N VAL A 16 2.73 -6.40 -18.67
CA VAL A 16 3.58 -6.69 -17.51
C VAL A 16 5.04 -6.41 -17.88
N ILE A 17 5.71 -5.58 -17.09
CA ILE A 17 7.10 -5.16 -17.27
C ILE A 17 8.04 -6.01 -16.43
N GLU A 18 7.64 -6.30 -15.17
CA GLU A 18 8.46 -6.99 -14.20
C GLU A 18 7.58 -7.75 -13.22
N VAL A 19 8.06 -8.89 -12.74
CA VAL A 19 7.44 -9.68 -11.67
C VAL A 19 8.51 -10.06 -10.68
N GLN A 20 8.24 -9.89 -9.39
CA GLN A 20 9.13 -10.29 -8.30
C GLN A 20 8.38 -11.11 -7.27
N HIS A 21 8.87 -12.32 -7.00
CA HIS A 21 8.34 -13.19 -5.95
C HIS A 21 9.19 -13.04 -4.69
N TYR A 22 8.51 -12.85 -3.55
CA TYR A 22 9.17 -12.67 -2.24
C TYR A 22 9.10 -13.93 -1.39
N THR A 23 7.95 -14.58 -1.38
CA THR A 23 7.68 -15.81 -0.64
C THR A 23 6.75 -16.70 -1.46
N ASP A 24 6.42 -17.89 -0.93
CA ASP A 24 5.41 -18.78 -1.54
C ASP A 24 4.04 -18.13 -1.65
N ARG A 25 3.80 -17.02 -0.92
CA ARG A 25 2.50 -16.38 -0.84
C ARG A 25 2.46 -14.93 -1.33
N LEU A 26 3.61 -14.32 -1.59
CA LEU A 26 3.70 -12.88 -1.87
C LEU A 26 4.53 -12.58 -3.11
N PHE A 27 4.01 -11.68 -3.93
CA PHE A 27 4.71 -11.19 -5.11
C PHE A 27 4.28 -9.76 -5.45
N SER A 28 5.13 -9.06 -6.18
CA SER A 28 4.82 -7.78 -6.78
C SER A 28 5.02 -7.82 -8.28
N PHE A 29 4.40 -6.91 -8.98
CA PHE A 29 4.58 -6.78 -10.42
C PHE A 29 4.38 -5.33 -10.86
N LYS A 30 5.04 -4.98 -11.96
CA LYS A 30 4.91 -3.68 -12.61
C LYS A 30 4.27 -3.85 -13.97
N VAL A 31 3.44 -2.91 -14.34
CA VAL A 31 2.78 -2.86 -15.65
C VAL A 31 2.92 -1.47 -16.28
N THR A 32 2.71 -1.40 -17.57
CA THR A 32 2.61 -0.12 -18.28
C THR A 32 1.44 0.70 -17.73
N ARG A 33 1.60 2.02 -17.76
CA ARG A 33 0.57 2.95 -17.30
C ARG A 33 -0.19 3.54 -18.48
N PRO A 34 -1.55 3.52 -18.46
CA PRO A 34 -2.33 4.24 -19.46
C PRO A 34 -1.99 5.73 -19.44
N ARG A 35 -1.82 6.34 -20.61
CA ARG A 35 -1.45 7.76 -20.73
C ARG A 35 -2.46 8.71 -20.11
N THR A 36 -3.72 8.30 -20.08
CA THR A 36 -4.83 9.10 -19.55
C THR A 36 -5.04 8.90 -18.05
N LEU A 37 -4.40 7.90 -17.45
CA LEU A 37 -4.57 7.62 -16.03
C LEU A 37 -3.95 8.71 -15.18
N ARG A 38 -4.79 9.35 -14.36
CA ARG A 38 -4.39 10.26 -13.29
C ARG A 38 -4.91 9.69 -11.98
N PHE A 39 -4.05 9.57 -10.99
CA PHE A 39 -4.44 9.09 -9.67
C PHE A 39 -3.69 9.84 -8.57
N ARG A 40 -4.25 9.81 -7.37
CA ARG A 40 -3.59 10.30 -6.15
C ARG A 40 -2.90 9.14 -5.47
N SER A 41 -1.69 9.35 -4.96
CA SER A 41 -0.97 8.31 -4.21
C SER A 41 -1.83 7.80 -3.05
N GLY A 42 -2.02 6.48 -2.99
CA GLY A 42 -2.90 5.77 -2.06
C GLY A 42 -4.20 5.23 -2.66
N GLU A 43 -4.55 5.63 -3.88
CA GLU A 43 -5.75 5.12 -4.55
C GLU A 43 -5.56 3.71 -5.13
N PHE A 44 -6.67 3.03 -5.42
CA PHE A 44 -6.69 1.71 -6.04
C PHE A 44 -7.44 1.72 -7.37
N VAL A 45 -7.21 0.70 -8.17
CA VAL A 45 -7.90 0.43 -9.44
C VAL A 45 -8.36 -1.02 -9.49
N MET A 46 -9.28 -1.33 -10.40
CA MET A 46 -9.67 -2.70 -10.70
C MET A 46 -8.71 -3.29 -11.73
N ILE A 47 -8.09 -4.40 -11.42
CA ILE A 47 -7.24 -5.16 -12.34
C ILE A 47 -7.67 -6.62 -12.38
N GLY A 48 -7.28 -7.30 -13.43
CA GLY A 48 -7.56 -8.73 -13.53
C GLY A 48 -7.15 -9.36 -14.85
N LEU A 49 -7.74 -10.51 -15.08
CA LEU A 49 -7.50 -11.39 -16.23
C LEU A 49 -8.84 -11.84 -16.83
N LEU A 50 -8.79 -12.33 -18.07
CA LEU A 50 -9.95 -12.98 -18.68
C LEU A 50 -10.14 -14.38 -18.08
N LYS A 51 -11.41 -14.72 -17.82
CA LYS A 51 -11.82 -16.09 -17.54
C LYS A 51 -11.86 -16.91 -18.82
N GLU A 52 -12.03 -18.23 -18.70
CA GLU A 52 -12.16 -19.13 -19.85
C GLU A 52 -13.34 -18.78 -20.76
N ASP A 53 -14.43 -18.22 -20.19
CA ASP A 53 -15.60 -17.77 -20.95
C ASP A 53 -15.39 -16.40 -21.64
N GLY A 54 -14.18 -15.84 -21.57
CA GLY A 54 -13.83 -14.56 -22.17
C GLY A 54 -14.29 -13.33 -21.39
N LYS A 55 -14.93 -13.50 -20.22
CA LYS A 55 -15.34 -12.39 -19.35
C LYS A 55 -14.21 -11.97 -18.42
N PRO A 56 -14.08 -10.67 -18.12
CA PRO A 56 -13.06 -10.22 -17.18
C PRO A 56 -13.37 -10.66 -15.76
N LEU A 57 -12.33 -11.07 -15.04
CA LEU A 57 -12.35 -11.28 -13.59
C LEU A 57 -11.48 -10.22 -12.97
N LEU A 58 -12.08 -9.29 -12.25
CA LEU A 58 -11.43 -8.12 -11.70
C LEU A 58 -11.47 -8.12 -10.18
N ARG A 59 -10.43 -7.56 -9.57
CA ARG A 59 -10.34 -7.27 -8.13
C ARG A 59 -9.74 -5.89 -7.94
N ALA A 60 -10.07 -5.27 -6.83
CA ALA A 60 -9.48 -4.00 -6.42
C ALA A 60 -8.03 -4.21 -5.97
N TYR A 61 -7.12 -3.41 -6.50
CA TYR A 61 -5.70 -3.43 -6.15
C TYR A 61 -5.19 -2.01 -5.91
N SER A 62 -4.64 -1.79 -4.73
CA SER A 62 -3.96 -0.52 -4.44
C SER A 62 -2.77 -0.35 -5.37
N ILE A 63 -2.62 0.86 -5.91
CA ILE A 63 -1.45 1.21 -6.70
C ILE A 63 -0.31 1.47 -5.72
N ALA A 64 0.76 0.67 -5.79
CA ALA A 64 1.90 0.78 -4.90
C ALA A 64 2.93 1.80 -5.38
N SER A 65 2.98 2.09 -6.68
CA SER A 65 3.81 3.17 -7.23
C SER A 65 3.22 4.55 -6.93
N PRO A 66 4.04 5.59 -6.83
CA PRO A 66 3.54 6.95 -6.60
C PRO A 66 2.90 7.54 -7.86
N ALA A 67 2.09 8.60 -7.67
CA ALA A 67 1.33 9.22 -8.74
C ALA A 67 2.19 9.80 -9.87
N TRP A 68 3.45 10.14 -9.60
CA TRP A 68 4.40 10.70 -10.59
C TRP A 68 5.13 9.64 -11.41
N ASP A 69 5.06 8.35 -11.03
CA ASP A 69 5.80 7.29 -11.71
C ASP A 69 5.19 6.98 -13.10
N ASP A 70 6.04 6.64 -14.04
CA ASP A 70 5.62 6.25 -15.40
C ASP A 70 5.07 4.82 -15.49
N GLU A 71 5.33 4.02 -14.49
CA GLU A 71 4.88 2.64 -14.38
C GLU A 71 3.90 2.49 -13.21
N LEU A 72 3.11 1.41 -13.24
CA LEU A 72 2.23 1.04 -12.14
C LEU A 72 2.76 -0.22 -11.46
N GLU A 73 2.88 -0.17 -10.14
CA GLU A 73 3.28 -1.30 -9.31
C GLU A 73 2.11 -1.79 -8.47
N PHE A 74 2.02 -3.11 -8.34
CA PHE A 74 1.04 -3.79 -7.49
C PHE A 74 1.71 -4.84 -6.62
N TYR A 75 1.17 -5.04 -5.44
CA TYR A 75 1.65 -6.05 -4.49
C TYR A 75 0.50 -6.97 -4.11
N SER A 76 0.70 -8.28 -4.23
CA SER A 76 -0.37 -9.26 -4.15
C SER A 76 0.00 -10.48 -3.31
N ILE A 77 -1.02 -11.05 -2.71
CA ILE A 77 -0.97 -12.36 -2.08
C ILE A 77 -1.32 -13.45 -3.13
N LYS A 78 -0.70 -14.61 -3.00
CA LYS A 78 -1.02 -15.82 -3.78
C LYS A 78 -2.00 -16.66 -2.98
N VAL A 79 -3.30 -16.46 -3.22
CA VAL A 79 -4.32 -17.33 -2.61
C VAL A 79 -4.48 -18.57 -3.50
N GLN A 80 -4.16 -19.74 -2.97
CA GLN A 80 -4.11 -20.98 -3.75
C GLN A 80 -5.39 -21.28 -4.52
N ASP A 81 -6.53 -21.08 -3.89
CA ASP A 81 -7.86 -21.28 -4.49
C ASP A 81 -8.57 -19.96 -4.84
N GLY A 82 -7.85 -18.84 -4.79
CA GLY A 82 -8.40 -17.53 -5.17
C GLY A 82 -8.72 -17.48 -6.66
N PRO A 83 -9.93 -17.04 -7.05
CA PRO A 83 -10.32 -17.03 -8.45
C PRO A 83 -9.37 -16.27 -9.38
N LEU A 84 -8.86 -15.13 -8.94
CA LEU A 84 -7.91 -14.32 -9.69
C LEU A 84 -6.46 -14.66 -9.36
N THR A 85 -6.08 -14.67 -8.08
CA THR A 85 -4.68 -14.77 -7.67
C THR A 85 -4.07 -16.14 -7.97
N SER A 86 -4.86 -17.22 -8.07
CA SER A 86 -4.38 -18.52 -8.53
C SER A 86 -3.80 -18.45 -9.95
N LYS A 87 -4.28 -17.52 -10.77
CA LYS A 87 -3.81 -17.27 -12.15
C LYS A 87 -2.82 -16.11 -12.21
N LEU A 88 -3.10 -15.02 -11.49
CA LEU A 88 -2.30 -13.81 -11.51
C LEU A 88 -0.86 -14.07 -11.02
N GLN A 89 -0.66 -14.98 -10.08
CA GLN A 89 0.68 -15.35 -9.59
C GLN A 89 1.60 -15.93 -10.67
N HIS A 90 1.07 -16.35 -11.81
CA HIS A 90 1.82 -16.95 -12.91
C HIS A 90 2.10 -15.98 -14.06
N ILE A 91 1.70 -14.72 -13.96
CA ILE A 91 2.02 -13.73 -14.99
C ILE A 91 3.52 -13.55 -15.14
N LYS A 92 3.93 -13.23 -16.36
CA LYS A 92 5.32 -13.03 -16.75
C LYS A 92 5.48 -11.72 -17.50
N LYS A 93 6.70 -11.23 -17.55
CA LYS A 93 7.04 -10.09 -18.41
C LYS A 93 6.53 -10.33 -19.84
N GLY A 94 5.82 -9.35 -20.39
CA GLY A 94 5.21 -9.40 -21.72
C GLY A 94 3.76 -9.84 -21.72
N ASP A 95 3.26 -10.45 -20.65
CA ASP A 95 1.85 -10.79 -20.51
C ASP A 95 1.00 -9.52 -20.41
N GLN A 96 -0.27 -9.66 -20.74
CA GLN A 96 -1.24 -8.58 -20.60
C GLN A 96 -2.17 -8.82 -19.43
N ILE A 97 -2.49 -7.73 -18.70
CA ILE A 97 -3.54 -7.71 -17.69
C ILE A 97 -4.58 -6.67 -18.08
N ILE A 98 -5.79 -6.81 -17.54
CA ILE A 98 -6.84 -5.81 -17.66
C ILE A 98 -6.66 -4.81 -16.53
N LEU A 99 -6.71 -3.51 -16.85
CA LEU A 99 -6.66 -2.45 -15.88
C LEU A 99 -7.74 -1.42 -16.21
N ARG A 100 -8.73 -1.29 -15.32
CA ARG A 100 -9.76 -0.26 -15.47
C ARG A 100 -9.19 1.09 -14.99
N PRO A 101 -9.04 2.10 -15.86
CA PRO A 101 -8.35 3.35 -15.51
C PRO A 101 -9.26 4.32 -14.74
N LYS A 102 -9.87 3.85 -13.67
CA LYS A 102 -10.76 4.62 -12.80
C LYS A 102 -10.31 4.48 -11.34
N PRO A 103 -9.31 5.29 -10.92
CA PRO A 103 -8.80 5.23 -9.56
C PRO A 103 -9.80 5.81 -8.57
N VAL A 104 -9.90 5.17 -7.42
CA VAL A 104 -10.75 5.57 -6.29
C VAL A 104 -10.06 5.18 -4.98
N GLY A 105 -10.57 5.65 -3.86
CA GLY A 105 -10.10 5.29 -2.54
C GLY A 105 -10.05 6.46 -1.57
N THR A 106 -9.89 6.14 -0.29
CA THR A 106 -9.88 7.12 0.81
C THR A 106 -8.50 7.30 1.44
N LEU A 107 -7.53 6.44 1.12
CA LEU A 107 -6.17 6.54 1.67
C LEU A 107 -5.36 7.61 0.92
N VAL A 108 -5.85 8.82 0.95
CA VAL A 108 -5.26 9.96 0.26
C VAL A 108 -5.11 11.15 1.21
N HIS A 109 -4.13 12.01 0.96
CA HIS A 109 -3.89 13.20 1.79
C HIS A 109 -5.13 14.10 1.88
N ASP A 110 -5.88 14.22 0.80
CA ASP A 110 -7.07 15.10 0.75
C ASP A 110 -8.20 14.66 1.70
N ALA A 111 -8.19 13.42 2.17
CA ALA A 111 -9.15 12.92 3.15
C ALA A 111 -8.76 13.21 4.60
N LEU A 112 -7.61 13.83 4.83
CA LEU A 112 -7.09 14.17 6.14
C LEU A 112 -6.95 15.68 6.32
N LEU A 113 -7.30 16.16 7.51
CA LEU A 113 -6.98 17.52 7.93
C LEU A 113 -5.46 17.67 8.10
N PRO A 114 -4.91 18.89 8.00
CA PRO A 114 -3.48 19.11 8.30
C PRO A 114 -3.10 18.59 9.68
N GLY A 115 -1.89 18.05 9.81
CA GLY A 115 -1.36 17.51 11.06
C GLY A 115 0.16 17.49 11.02
N LYS A 116 0.79 17.12 12.13
CA LYS A 116 2.27 17.08 12.25
C LYS A 116 2.84 15.68 12.07
N ARG A 117 2.11 14.66 12.54
CA ARG A 117 2.56 13.27 12.53
C ARG A 117 1.53 12.41 11.81
N ILE A 118 1.98 11.58 10.87
CA ILE A 118 1.13 10.62 10.22
C ILE A 118 1.55 9.20 10.59
N TRP A 119 0.57 8.40 10.97
CA TRP A 119 0.69 6.96 11.23
C TRP A 119 0.13 6.19 10.04
N LEU A 120 0.94 5.30 9.48
CA LEU A 120 0.54 4.39 8.41
C LEU A 120 0.55 2.98 8.97
N PHE A 121 -0.63 2.47 9.33
CA PHE A 121 -0.78 1.15 9.93
C PHE A 121 -1.13 0.12 8.87
N ALA A 122 -0.23 -0.83 8.64
CA ALA A 122 -0.41 -1.87 7.64
C ALA A 122 -0.28 -3.27 8.22
N THR A 123 -1.07 -4.22 7.71
CA THR A 123 -0.83 -5.66 7.87
C THR A 123 -0.79 -6.31 6.50
N GLY A 124 0.13 -7.27 6.32
CA GLY A 124 0.24 -8.03 5.08
C GLY A 124 0.36 -7.16 3.83
N THR A 125 -0.46 -7.41 2.83
CA THR A 125 -0.48 -6.63 1.58
C THR A 125 -1.07 -5.24 1.72
N GLY A 126 -1.62 -4.90 2.87
CA GLY A 126 -2.09 -3.54 3.18
C GLY A 126 -1.01 -2.47 3.15
N ILE A 127 0.26 -2.86 3.06
CA ILE A 127 1.38 -1.92 2.87
C ILE A 127 1.37 -1.27 1.47
N ALA A 128 0.71 -1.87 0.48
CA ALA A 128 0.76 -1.41 -0.91
C ALA A 128 0.38 0.06 -1.09
N PRO A 129 -0.76 0.58 -0.57
CA PRO A 129 -1.06 2.00 -0.72
C PRO A 129 -0.05 2.90 -0.01
N PHE A 130 0.56 2.43 1.07
CA PHE A 130 1.59 3.19 1.78
C PHE A 130 2.92 3.22 1.05
N ALA A 131 3.23 2.22 0.23
CA ALA A 131 4.36 2.27 -0.69
C ALA A 131 4.25 3.45 -1.66
N SER A 132 3.05 3.72 -2.15
CA SER A 132 2.74 4.89 -2.97
C SER A 132 2.91 6.19 -2.20
N ILE A 133 2.30 6.30 -1.03
CA ILE A 133 2.33 7.49 -0.17
C ILE A 133 3.74 7.82 0.32
N LEU A 134 4.54 6.82 0.67
CA LEU A 134 5.92 7.02 1.12
C LEU A 134 6.88 7.45 0.00
N ARG A 135 6.48 7.28 -1.25
CA ARG A 135 7.23 7.76 -2.42
C ARG A 135 6.62 9.01 -3.04
N GLU A 136 5.62 9.61 -2.36
CA GLU A 136 5.01 10.88 -2.74
C GLU A 136 5.70 12.02 -2.00
N PRO A 137 6.34 12.99 -2.70
CA PRO A 137 7.03 14.11 -2.05
C PRO A 137 6.15 14.93 -1.11
N GLN A 138 4.87 15.08 -1.43
CA GLN A 138 3.91 15.82 -0.60
C GLN A 138 3.83 15.27 0.83
N THR A 139 4.02 13.97 1.03
CA THR A 139 4.01 13.34 2.36
C THR A 139 5.08 13.95 3.27
N TYR A 140 6.26 14.23 2.72
CA TYR A 140 7.39 14.78 3.48
C TYR A 140 7.29 16.30 3.66
N GLU A 141 6.51 16.97 2.84
CA GLU A 141 6.20 18.39 3.00
C GLU A 141 5.12 18.59 4.07
N ASP A 142 4.09 17.73 4.08
CA ASP A 142 2.93 17.88 4.96
C ASP A 142 3.21 17.48 6.40
N TYR A 143 4.15 16.56 6.65
CA TYR A 143 4.36 15.98 7.97
C TYR A 143 5.80 16.16 8.47
N GLU A 144 5.93 16.40 9.76
CA GLU A 144 7.21 16.45 10.46
C GLU A 144 7.72 15.06 10.83
N GLN A 145 6.81 14.10 11.01
CA GLN A 145 7.11 12.72 11.35
C GLN A 145 6.16 11.76 10.65
N ILE A 146 6.73 10.72 10.04
CA ILE A 146 5.99 9.72 9.27
C ILE A 146 6.34 8.35 9.84
N ILE A 147 5.35 7.63 10.33
CA ILE A 147 5.56 6.33 10.97
C ILE A 147 4.84 5.25 10.19
N LEU A 148 5.59 4.34 9.61
CA LEU A 148 5.06 3.14 8.99
C LEU A 148 5.19 1.97 9.96
N THR A 149 4.07 1.39 10.38
CA THR A 149 4.05 0.10 11.05
C THR A 149 3.60 -0.97 10.06
N HIS A 150 4.30 -2.07 10.01
CA HIS A 150 3.94 -3.19 9.14
C HIS A 150 4.03 -4.49 9.91
N THR A 151 2.90 -5.14 10.08
CA THR A 151 2.78 -6.39 10.83
C THR A 151 2.52 -7.55 9.88
N CYS A 152 3.34 -8.57 9.96
CA CYS A 152 3.17 -9.84 9.28
C CYS A 152 3.27 -11.01 10.27
N ARG A 153 2.88 -12.21 9.85
CA ARG A 153 3.01 -13.40 10.68
C ARG A 153 4.46 -13.83 10.77
N GLU A 154 5.12 -13.93 9.64
CA GLU A 154 6.47 -14.45 9.50
C GLU A 154 7.42 -13.34 9.00
N LYS A 155 8.69 -13.49 9.37
CA LYS A 155 9.72 -12.50 9.08
C LYS A 155 9.98 -12.31 7.58
N ASN A 156 9.91 -13.39 6.79
CA ASN A 156 10.10 -13.32 5.35
C ASN A 156 8.97 -12.54 4.62
N GLU A 157 7.81 -12.41 5.23
CA GLU A 157 6.69 -11.64 4.68
C GLU A 157 6.91 -10.12 4.76
N LEU A 158 7.93 -9.68 5.50
CA LEU A 158 8.32 -8.26 5.60
C LEU A 158 9.23 -7.80 4.44
N ALA A 159 9.68 -8.70 3.58
CA ALA A 159 10.71 -8.42 2.57
C ALA A 159 10.36 -7.25 1.63
N TYR A 160 9.13 -7.17 1.15
CA TYR A 160 8.69 -6.06 0.30
C TYR A 160 8.84 -4.71 1.01
N GLY A 161 8.37 -4.61 2.25
CA GLY A 161 8.45 -3.39 3.05
C GLY A 161 9.90 -3.02 3.38
N GLU A 162 10.74 -3.98 3.73
CA GLU A 162 12.16 -3.76 4.01
C GLU A 162 12.90 -3.22 2.78
N ASN A 163 12.66 -3.81 1.61
CA ASN A 163 13.24 -3.35 0.35
C ASN A 163 12.78 -1.93 0.00
N LEU A 164 11.50 -1.64 0.19
CA LEU A 164 10.92 -0.32 -0.03
C LEU A 164 11.61 0.75 0.82
N ILE A 165 11.75 0.49 2.12
CA ILE A 165 12.37 1.45 3.04
C ILE A 165 13.84 1.65 2.71
N GLN A 166 14.58 0.60 2.39
CA GLN A 166 15.97 0.70 1.96
C GLN A 166 16.10 1.53 0.69
N GLU A 167 15.26 1.30 -0.31
CA GLU A 167 15.25 2.09 -1.55
C GLU A 167 15.00 3.58 -1.28
N ILE A 168 14.04 3.89 -0.42
CA ILE A 168 13.71 5.27 -0.06
C ILE A 168 14.87 5.94 0.67
N GLN A 169 15.49 5.26 1.64
CA GLN A 169 16.45 5.86 2.57
C GLN A 169 17.92 5.84 2.10
N ASN A 170 18.27 5.01 1.12
CA ASN A 170 19.67 4.79 0.72
C ASN A 170 20.10 5.54 -0.54
N GLY A 171 19.75 6.82 -0.65
CA GLY A 171 20.28 7.69 -1.71
C GLY A 171 19.67 7.47 -3.09
N GLY A 172 18.44 6.96 -3.15
CA GLY A 172 17.67 6.79 -4.38
C GLY A 172 17.01 8.09 -4.84
N LEU A 173 16.06 7.95 -5.77
CA LEU A 173 15.34 9.07 -6.36
C LEU A 173 14.65 9.95 -5.31
N MET A 174 14.14 9.36 -4.22
CA MET A 174 13.47 10.13 -3.16
C MET A 174 14.42 11.14 -2.49
N SER A 175 15.70 10.79 -2.32
CA SER A 175 16.66 11.75 -1.76
C SER A 175 16.90 12.95 -2.69
N GLU A 176 16.82 12.76 -3.99
CA GLU A 176 16.87 13.85 -4.97
C GLU A 176 15.60 14.72 -4.94
N LEU A 177 14.43 14.09 -4.76
CA LEU A 177 13.14 14.79 -4.79
C LEU A 177 12.86 15.60 -3.52
N VAL A 178 13.19 15.07 -2.34
CA VAL A 178 12.82 15.68 -1.05
C VAL A 178 14.00 16.06 -0.16
N GLY A 179 15.21 15.58 -0.47
CA GLY A 179 16.41 15.76 0.33
C GLY A 179 16.55 14.71 1.43
N GLU A 180 17.81 14.41 1.80
CA GLU A 180 18.13 13.41 2.82
C GLU A 180 17.56 13.73 4.20
N ASP A 181 17.50 15.01 4.57
CA ASP A 181 16.97 15.43 5.86
C ASP A 181 15.47 15.16 5.97
N SER A 182 14.72 15.34 4.89
CA SER A 182 13.30 15.02 4.86
C SER A 182 13.05 13.51 5.03
N LEU A 183 13.92 12.66 4.49
CA LEU A 183 13.78 11.22 4.63
C LEU A 183 14.02 10.71 6.05
N LYS A 184 14.71 11.47 6.90
CA LYS A 184 14.88 11.17 8.32
C LYS A 184 13.58 11.26 9.11
N LYS A 185 12.55 11.90 8.56
CA LYS A 185 11.21 11.95 9.14
C LYS A 185 10.52 10.59 9.16
N LEU A 186 10.94 9.67 8.25
CA LEU A 186 10.36 8.34 8.10
C LEU A 186 10.93 7.38 9.13
N ILE A 187 10.04 6.80 9.91
CA ILE A 187 10.34 5.76 10.90
C ILE A 187 9.63 4.49 10.48
N TYR A 188 10.38 3.41 10.36
CA TYR A 188 9.87 2.08 10.03
C TYR A 188 9.82 1.20 11.28
N TYR A 189 8.64 0.67 11.58
CA TYR A 189 8.40 -0.20 12.74
C TYR A 189 7.75 -1.51 12.29
N PRO A 190 8.55 -2.49 11.81
CA PRO A 190 8.05 -3.80 11.43
C PRO A 190 7.81 -4.68 12.65
N THR A 191 6.74 -5.49 12.62
CA THR A 191 6.43 -6.45 13.68
C THR A 191 6.07 -7.81 13.10
N THR A 192 6.33 -8.88 13.88
CA THR A 192 5.92 -10.24 13.55
C THR A 192 5.04 -10.81 14.66
N THR A 193 4.12 -11.69 14.29
CA THR A 193 3.22 -12.32 15.27
C THR A 193 3.54 -13.79 15.54
N ARG A 194 4.35 -14.43 14.70
CA ARG A 194 4.73 -15.84 14.82
C ARG A 194 6.22 -16.06 14.93
N ASP A 195 6.99 -15.48 14.01
CA ASP A 195 8.45 -15.59 14.03
C ASP A 195 9.07 -14.66 15.07
N PRO A 196 10.12 -15.08 15.77
CA PRO A 196 10.91 -14.20 16.61
C PRO A 196 11.52 -13.04 15.80
N SER A 197 11.33 -11.83 16.29
CA SER A 197 11.89 -10.60 15.71
C SER A 197 12.13 -9.56 16.79
N ASN A 198 12.72 -8.42 16.42
CA ASN A 198 13.02 -7.34 17.37
C ASN A 198 11.75 -6.76 18.01
N GLN A 199 10.67 -6.67 17.25
CA GLN A 199 9.36 -6.27 17.74
C GLN A 199 8.35 -7.38 17.46
N MET A 200 7.84 -7.99 18.52
CA MET A 200 6.84 -9.04 18.42
C MET A 200 5.48 -8.56 18.94
N GLY A 201 4.44 -8.96 18.22
CA GLY A 201 3.07 -8.75 18.62
C GLY A 201 2.24 -8.03 17.57
N ARG A 202 0.93 -8.06 17.78
CA ARG A 202 -0.01 -7.28 16.99
C ARG A 202 0.14 -5.82 17.29
N ILE A 203 0.08 -4.99 16.28
CA ILE A 203 0.26 -3.54 16.45
C ILE A 203 -0.80 -2.94 17.40
N THR A 204 -1.99 -3.48 17.43
CA THR A 204 -3.05 -3.06 18.35
C THR A 204 -2.69 -3.33 19.81
N ASP A 205 -2.08 -4.46 20.12
CA ASP A 205 -1.61 -4.79 21.46
C ASP A 205 -0.43 -3.90 21.86
N LEU A 206 0.49 -3.66 20.94
CA LEU A 206 1.64 -2.79 21.17
C LEU A 206 1.22 -1.33 21.43
N LEU A 207 0.18 -0.89 20.75
CA LEU A 207 -0.39 0.44 20.93
C LEU A 207 -1.14 0.55 22.27
N LYS A 208 -1.98 -0.43 22.60
CA LYS A 208 -2.73 -0.47 23.86
C LYS A 208 -1.83 -0.56 25.10
N SER A 209 -0.77 -1.36 25.02
CA SER A 209 0.20 -1.50 26.11
C SER A 209 1.11 -0.29 26.32
N GLY A 210 1.12 0.64 25.36
CA GLY A 210 2.05 1.75 25.35
C GLY A 210 3.46 1.43 24.86
N LYS A 211 3.74 0.17 24.50
CA LYS A 211 5.07 -0.25 24.03
C LYS A 211 5.47 0.46 22.74
N LEU A 212 4.56 0.57 21.75
CA LEU A 212 4.82 1.26 20.51
C LEU A 212 5.27 2.71 20.74
N LEU A 213 4.52 3.46 21.54
CA LEU A 213 4.84 4.84 21.84
C LEU A 213 6.16 4.98 22.61
N LYS A 214 6.40 4.09 23.57
CA LYS A 214 7.66 4.05 24.32
C LYS A 214 8.86 3.77 23.42
N ASP A 215 8.76 2.77 22.55
CA ASP A 215 9.84 2.42 21.61
C ASP A 215 10.16 3.58 20.66
N LEU A 216 9.17 4.36 20.27
CA LEU A 216 9.32 5.50 19.38
C LEU A 216 9.65 6.81 20.11
N GLY A 217 9.63 6.84 21.44
CA GLY A 217 9.84 8.05 22.22
C GLY A 217 8.74 9.10 22.04
N ILE A 218 7.51 8.66 21.81
CA ILE A 218 6.34 9.51 21.59
C ILE A 218 5.47 9.49 22.86
N GLU A 219 5.13 10.68 23.37
CA GLU A 219 4.35 10.79 24.61
C GLU A 219 2.89 10.36 24.44
N GLY A 220 2.29 10.62 23.27
CA GLY A 220 0.90 10.26 23.03
C GLY A 220 0.42 10.61 21.63
N ILE A 221 -0.78 10.14 21.34
CA ILE A 221 -1.52 10.43 20.11
C ILE A 221 -2.63 11.42 20.44
N SER A 222 -2.76 12.49 19.65
CA SER A 222 -3.80 13.50 19.85
C SER A 222 -4.41 13.95 18.53
N GLU A 223 -5.66 14.40 18.59
CA GLU A 223 -6.38 14.95 17.45
C GLU A 223 -5.75 16.24 16.90
N GLN A 224 -5.00 16.97 17.73
CA GLN A 224 -4.36 18.22 17.29
C GLN A 224 -3.14 17.98 16.40
N THR A 225 -2.41 16.89 16.61
CA THR A 225 -1.12 16.66 15.96
C THR A 225 -1.07 15.43 15.08
N ASP A 226 -1.87 14.41 15.36
CA ASP A 226 -1.75 13.10 14.74
C ASP A 226 -2.81 12.85 13.68
N ARG A 227 -2.38 12.19 12.61
CA ARG A 227 -3.24 11.68 11.54
C ARG A 227 -2.90 10.22 11.33
N ALA A 228 -3.86 9.44 10.83
CA ALA A 228 -3.63 8.03 10.60
C ALA A 228 -4.31 7.53 9.32
N MET A 229 -3.65 6.58 8.68
CA MET A 229 -4.21 5.74 7.64
C MET A 229 -4.06 4.29 8.05
N VAL A 230 -5.10 3.51 7.86
CA VAL A 230 -5.12 2.09 8.25
C VAL A 230 -5.49 1.25 7.03
N CYS A 231 -4.66 0.27 6.72
CA CYS A 231 -4.93 -0.68 5.65
C CYS A 231 -4.49 -2.09 6.06
N GLY A 232 -5.44 -2.98 6.17
CA GLY A 232 -5.13 -4.35 6.56
C GLY A 232 -6.36 -5.21 6.69
N SER A 233 -6.25 -6.24 7.53
CA SER A 233 -7.35 -7.17 7.81
C SER A 233 -8.54 -6.45 8.46
N LEU A 234 -9.72 -7.05 8.33
CA LEU A 234 -10.92 -6.51 8.96
C LEU A 234 -10.75 -6.39 10.49
N GLY A 235 -10.11 -7.36 11.13
CA GLY A 235 -9.84 -7.32 12.57
C GLY A 235 -8.95 -6.16 12.97
N LEU A 236 -7.85 -5.93 12.25
CA LEU A 236 -6.99 -4.78 12.47
C LEU A 236 -7.76 -3.47 12.33
N ASN A 237 -8.49 -3.33 11.23
CA ASN A 237 -9.21 -2.09 10.92
C ASN A 237 -10.26 -1.77 11.99
N THR A 238 -11.01 -2.76 12.43
CA THR A 238 -12.02 -2.62 13.48
C THR A 238 -11.39 -2.22 14.82
N ASP A 239 -10.32 -2.88 15.20
CA ASP A 239 -9.64 -2.60 16.49
C ASP A 239 -8.93 -1.26 16.49
N LEU A 240 -8.22 -0.92 15.41
CA LEU A 240 -7.55 0.38 15.30
C LEU A 240 -8.54 1.54 15.28
N LYS A 241 -9.66 1.38 14.60
CA LYS A 241 -10.72 2.39 14.60
C LYS A 241 -11.14 2.73 16.05
N LYS A 242 -11.39 1.72 16.87
CA LYS A 242 -11.74 1.92 18.30
C LYS A 242 -10.63 2.61 19.08
N ILE A 243 -9.38 2.21 18.86
CA ILE A 243 -8.22 2.78 19.56
C ILE A 243 -8.04 4.24 19.16
N LEU A 244 -8.10 4.57 17.88
CA LEU A 244 -7.93 5.94 17.39
C LEU A 244 -9.06 6.83 17.86
N GLU A 245 -10.29 6.36 17.88
CA GLU A 245 -11.44 7.08 18.44
C GLU A 245 -11.28 7.30 19.95
N GLY A 246 -10.66 6.36 20.64
CA GLY A 246 -10.30 6.51 22.05
C GLY A 246 -9.29 7.63 22.32
N PHE A 247 -8.47 7.99 21.35
CA PHE A 247 -7.57 9.15 21.39
C PHE A 247 -8.26 10.46 20.93
N GLY A 248 -9.53 10.42 20.58
CA GLY A 248 -10.27 11.59 20.11
C GLY A 248 -10.23 11.82 18.60
N LEU A 249 -9.63 10.90 17.83
CA LEU A 249 -9.58 11.02 16.38
C LEU A 249 -10.93 10.63 15.77
N LYS A 250 -11.30 11.32 14.69
CA LYS A 250 -12.51 11.05 13.90
C LYS A 250 -12.16 10.53 12.51
N GLU A 251 -12.99 9.60 12.01
CA GLU A 251 -12.86 9.09 10.65
C GLU A 251 -13.24 10.15 9.62
N GLY A 252 -12.36 10.30 8.63
CA GLY A 252 -12.56 11.20 7.50
C GLY A 252 -13.04 10.48 6.25
N ALA A 253 -13.38 11.29 5.26
CA ALA A 253 -13.74 10.86 3.91
C ALA A 253 -13.27 11.91 2.91
N ASN A 254 -13.28 11.57 1.62
CA ASN A 254 -12.91 12.54 0.58
C ASN A 254 -13.77 13.80 0.60
N SER A 255 -15.06 13.67 0.94
CA SER A 255 -16.02 14.78 1.02
C SER A 255 -15.95 15.54 2.34
N GLU A 256 -15.40 14.94 3.39
CA GLU A 256 -15.31 15.51 4.73
C GLU A 256 -14.02 15.06 5.41
N PRO A 257 -12.89 15.74 5.16
CA PRO A 257 -11.60 15.38 5.77
C PRO A 257 -11.67 15.41 7.29
N ALA A 258 -10.97 14.47 7.93
CA ALA A 258 -10.85 14.39 9.38
C ALA A 258 -9.48 13.87 9.81
N HIS A 259 -9.40 13.05 10.86
CA HIS A 259 -8.13 12.69 11.49
C HIS A 259 -7.55 11.37 11.00
N TYR A 260 -8.41 10.41 10.59
CA TYR A 260 -7.94 9.13 10.07
C TYR A 260 -8.87 8.58 9.00
N VAL A 261 -8.32 7.71 8.16
CA VAL A 261 -9.05 6.95 7.15
C VAL A 261 -8.66 5.47 7.20
N VAL A 262 -9.60 4.62 6.84
CA VAL A 262 -9.45 3.16 6.91
C VAL A 262 -9.89 2.52 5.60
N GLU A 263 -9.10 1.56 5.12
CA GLU A 263 -9.43 0.77 3.94
C GLU A 263 -9.06 -0.68 4.18
N LYS A 264 -9.91 -1.61 3.74
CA LYS A 264 -9.62 -3.03 3.85
C LYS A 264 -8.57 -3.43 2.80
N ALA A 265 -7.56 -4.17 3.20
CA ALA A 265 -6.64 -4.80 2.25
C ALA A 265 -7.38 -5.82 1.40
N PHE A 266 -7.16 -5.77 0.09
CA PHE A 266 -7.82 -6.66 -0.85
C PHE A 266 -7.09 -7.99 -0.92
N VAL A 267 -7.83 -9.09 -0.94
CA VAL A 267 -7.33 -10.45 -1.01
C VAL A 267 -8.11 -11.29 -2.03
N GLY A 268 -7.40 -12.13 -2.74
CA GLY A 268 -7.98 -13.12 -3.63
C GLY A 268 -8.50 -12.64 -4.93
#